data_3b26ed30a3ea32c62630e3e5381bfdf7
#
_entry.id   3b26ed30a3ea32c62630e3e5381bfdf7
#
_cell.length_a   1.000
_cell.length_b   1.000
_cell.length_c   1.000
_cell.angle_alpha   90.00
_cell.angle_beta   90.00
_cell.angle_gamma   90.00
#
_symmetry.space_group_name_H-M   'P 1'
#
loop_
_entity.id
_entity.type
_entity.pdbx_description
1 polymer ?
#
loop_
_entity_poly.entity_id
_entity_poly.type
_entity_poly.pdbx_seq_one_letter_code
_entity_poly.pdbx_strand_id
1 'polypeptide(L)'
;MMELVTGGSGSGKSAYAEKMICEKHRQLCGTAEKPPLYYIADMVPYGRETEKKIEAHRKMRAGKGFATIEWYVDLPGRISAPDSPDLKGSCVLLECISNLTANEMYEPGGAENTGKDTVKCIIRGVQMLKERCAHLVVVTNDVFRESVPDSEEMTAYKDNLGTISRALAEMADRVTEVVFGVPVCIKAVSDTASGTRDRMKGIDAQEDGSEEKGRHGMKFITGGAYQGKLEYAKKLYPDTEWADGAGCSLQELLSCGAVDHFHLFVRRWLQAGKTPQELTGEILDK
;
A
#
# COMPACT_ATOMS: atom_id res chain seq x y z
N MET A 1 -6.67 -11.54 -12.45
CA MET A 1 -5.83 -10.31 -12.32
C MET A 1 -5.51 -10.08 -10.85
N MET A 2 -4.25 -9.78 -10.51
CA MET A 2 -3.81 -9.51 -9.13
C MET A 2 -3.21 -8.11 -9.02
N GLU A 3 -3.67 -7.31 -8.05
CA GLU A 3 -3.06 -6.04 -7.67
C GLU A 3 -2.48 -6.11 -6.25
N LEU A 4 -1.21 -5.70 -6.10
CA LEU A 4 -0.57 -5.51 -4.80
C LEU A 4 -0.64 -4.03 -4.43
N VAL A 5 -1.22 -3.73 -3.27
CA VAL A 5 -1.35 -2.37 -2.74
C VAL A 5 -0.47 -2.24 -1.50
N THR A 6 0.45 -1.29 -1.52
CA THR A 6 1.36 -1.01 -0.41
C THR A 6 1.24 0.43 0.08
N GLY A 7 1.83 0.71 1.22
CA GLY A 7 1.91 2.07 1.81
C GLY A 7 2.08 2.03 3.32
N GLY A 8 2.49 3.16 3.89
CA GLY A 8 2.66 3.31 5.33
C GLY A 8 1.35 3.21 6.12
N SER A 9 1.45 3.12 7.44
CA SER A 9 0.27 3.18 8.33
C SER A 9 -0.49 4.49 8.12
N GLY A 10 -1.82 4.42 8.02
CA GLY A 10 -2.67 5.60 7.79
C GLY A 10 -2.57 6.21 6.39
N SER A 11 -1.88 5.60 5.43
CA SER A 11 -1.71 6.13 4.06
C SER A 11 -2.99 6.19 3.21
N GLY A 12 -4.09 5.54 3.65
CA GLY A 12 -5.32 5.40 2.87
C GLY A 12 -5.37 4.16 1.98
N LYS A 13 -4.36 3.26 2.06
CA LYS A 13 -4.27 2.06 1.22
C LYS A 13 -5.46 1.12 1.33
N SER A 14 -6.02 0.92 2.54
CA SER A 14 -7.21 0.08 2.75
C SER A 14 -8.43 0.61 2.01
N ALA A 15 -8.69 1.91 2.11
CA ALA A 15 -9.79 2.57 1.41
C ALA A 15 -9.62 2.47 -0.12
N TYR A 16 -8.39 2.65 -0.61
CA TYR A 16 -8.05 2.47 -2.02
C TYR A 16 -8.28 1.03 -2.49
N ALA A 17 -7.76 0.04 -1.74
CA ALA A 17 -7.88 -1.39 -2.07
C ALA A 17 -9.36 -1.83 -2.11
N GLU A 18 -10.16 -1.42 -1.12
CA GLU A 18 -11.60 -1.68 -1.10
C GLU A 18 -12.31 -1.05 -2.31
N LYS A 19 -12.00 0.21 -2.63
CA LYS A 19 -12.56 0.88 -3.81
C LYS A 19 -12.25 0.10 -5.08
N MET A 20 -10.98 -0.28 -5.28
CA MET A 20 -10.52 -0.99 -6.45
C MET A 20 -11.24 -2.34 -6.63
N ILE A 21 -11.29 -3.17 -5.59
CA ILE A 21 -11.93 -4.49 -5.72
C ILE A 21 -13.45 -4.36 -5.92
N CYS A 22 -14.11 -3.39 -5.29
CA CYS A 22 -15.53 -3.11 -5.52
C CYS A 22 -15.81 -2.63 -6.95
N GLU A 23 -14.91 -1.85 -7.56
CA GLU A 23 -15.00 -1.44 -8.96
C GLU A 23 -14.87 -2.63 -9.90
N LYS A 24 -13.87 -3.51 -9.65
CA LYS A 24 -13.69 -4.75 -10.42
C LYS A 24 -14.89 -5.67 -10.29
N HIS A 25 -15.40 -5.85 -9.09
CA HIS A 25 -16.60 -6.63 -8.84
C HIS A 25 -17.82 -6.08 -9.61
N ARG A 26 -18.04 -4.75 -9.60
CA ARG A 26 -19.13 -4.13 -10.37
C ARG A 26 -18.99 -4.34 -11.87
N GLN A 27 -17.76 -4.34 -12.42
CA GLN A 27 -17.51 -4.61 -13.83
C GLN A 27 -17.89 -6.03 -14.22
N LEU A 28 -17.74 -7.00 -13.33
CA LEU A 28 -18.15 -8.39 -13.55
C LEU A 28 -19.66 -8.62 -13.36
N CYS A 29 -20.37 -7.76 -12.65
CA CYS A 29 -21.81 -7.89 -12.40
C CYS A 29 -22.70 -7.68 -13.63
N GLY A 30 -22.13 -7.42 -14.82
CA GLY A 30 -22.86 -7.40 -16.10
C GLY A 30 -23.07 -8.76 -16.73
N THR A 31 -22.56 -9.84 -16.12
CA THR A 31 -22.78 -11.25 -16.52
C THR A 31 -23.97 -11.87 -15.77
N ALA A 32 -24.46 -13.02 -16.25
CA ALA A 32 -25.72 -13.64 -15.78
C ALA A 32 -25.74 -13.99 -14.28
N GLU A 33 -24.58 -14.21 -13.65
CA GLU A 33 -24.45 -14.43 -12.21
C GLU A 33 -23.46 -13.42 -11.60
N LYS A 34 -23.88 -12.81 -10.49
CA LYS A 34 -23.02 -11.88 -9.74
C LYS A 34 -21.96 -12.68 -8.99
N PRO A 35 -20.64 -12.48 -9.28
CA PRO A 35 -19.59 -13.21 -8.61
C PRO A 35 -19.54 -12.86 -7.11
N PRO A 36 -19.07 -13.76 -6.24
CA PRO A 36 -18.86 -13.46 -4.83
C PRO A 36 -17.80 -12.37 -4.64
N LEU A 37 -17.99 -11.55 -3.60
CA LEU A 37 -17.04 -10.54 -3.14
C LEU A 37 -16.58 -10.88 -1.73
N TYR A 38 -15.35 -11.33 -1.58
CA TYR A 38 -14.79 -11.77 -0.31
C TYR A 38 -13.77 -10.78 0.25
N TYR A 39 -13.76 -10.67 1.57
CA TYR A 39 -12.72 -10.02 2.34
C TYR A 39 -12.08 -11.06 3.27
N ILE A 40 -10.82 -11.36 3.05
CA ILE A 40 -10.04 -12.22 3.94
C ILE A 40 -9.40 -11.34 5.00
N ALA A 41 -9.87 -11.50 6.24
CA ALA A 41 -9.39 -10.82 7.43
C ALA A 41 -8.39 -11.72 8.16
N ASP A 42 -7.18 -11.23 8.33
CA ASP A 42 -6.10 -11.93 9.03
C ASP A 42 -5.68 -11.27 10.36
N MET A 43 -6.34 -10.17 10.74
CA MET A 43 -6.03 -9.49 12.01
C MET A 43 -6.63 -10.23 13.19
N VAL A 44 -5.77 -10.85 14.01
CA VAL A 44 -6.17 -11.53 15.24
C VAL A 44 -6.63 -10.49 16.29
N PRO A 45 -7.78 -10.68 16.96
CA PRO A 45 -8.34 -9.70 17.89
C PRO A 45 -7.62 -9.71 19.26
N TYR A 46 -6.39 -9.21 19.31
CA TYR A 46 -5.62 -9.06 20.55
C TYR A 46 -5.89 -7.72 21.24
N GLY A 47 -6.75 -7.72 22.24
CA GLY A 47 -6.99 -6.57 23.10
C GLY A 47 -7.72 -5.40 22.43
N ARG A 48 -8.04 -4.39 23.23
CA ARG A 48 -8.95 -3.30 22.86
C ARG A 48 -8.49 -2.45 21.66
N GLU A 49 -7.19 -2.33 21.43
CA GLU A 49 -6.67 -1.51 20.33
C GLU A 49 -6.89 -2.20 18.98
N THR A 50 -6.60 -3.50 18.93
CA THR A 50 -6.81 -4.32 17.72
C THR A 50 -8.30 -4.46 17.42
N GLU A 51 -9.14 -4.66 18.45
CA GLU A 51 -10.60 -4.70 18.31
C GLU A 51 -11.16 -3.40 17.70
N LYS A 52 -10.65 -2.22 18.11
CA LYS A 52 -11.03 -0.93 17.52
C LYS A 52 -10.65 -0.84 16.04
N LYS A 53 -9.47 -1.33 15.67
CA LYS A 53 -9.03 -1.38 14.27
C LYS A 53 -9.93 -2.30 13.44
N ILE A 54 -10.23 -3.51 13.94
CA ILE A 54 -11.15 -4.46 13.30
C ILE A 54 -12.54 -3.84 13.12
N GLU A 55 -13.05 -3.15 14.15
CA GLU A 55 -14.36 -2.48 14.06
C GLU A 55 -14.35 -1.34 13.03
N ALA A 56 -13.29 -0.54 12.97
CA ALA A 56 -13.12 0.50 11.96
C ALA A 56 -13.13 -0.10 10.53
N HIS A 57 -12.40 -1.19 10.30
CA HIS A 57 -12.41 -1.90 9.02
C HIS A 57 -13.78 -2.51 8.70
N ARG A 58 -14.50 -3.07 9.69
CA ARG A 58 -15.87 -3.56 9.50
C ARG A 58 -16.83 -2.44 9.11
N LYS A 59 -16.74 -1.27 9.76
CA LYS A 59 -17.53 -0.07 9.42
C LYS A 59 -17.26 0.43 8.00
N MET A 60 -15.99 0.45 7.57
CA MET A 60 -15.63 0.87 6.21
C MET A 60 -16.25 -0.06 5.15
N ARG A 61 -16.35 -1.37 5.42
CA ARG A 61 -16.92 -2.36 4.50
C ARG A 61 -18.44 -2.45 4.56
N ALA A 62 -19.07 -1.88 5.56
CA ALA A 62 -20.53 -1.96 5.74
C ALA A 62 -21.26 -1.48 4.47
N GLY A 63 -22.23 -2.27 4.01
CA GLY A 63 -23.04 -1.95 2.82
C GLY A 63 -22.35 -2.14 1.46
N LYS A 64 -21.06 -2.57 1.41
CA LYS A 64 -20.33 -2.80 0.15
C LYS A 64 -20.52 -4.21 -0.42
N GLY A 65 -21.18 -5.11 0.31
CA GLY A 65 -21.51 -6.46 -0.14
C GLY A 65 -20.40 -7.51 0.05
N PHE A 66 -19.42 -7.23 0.90
CA PHE A 66 -18.40 -8.20 1.26
C PHE A 66 -18.95 -9.33 2.15
N ALA A 67 -18.61 -10.58 1.80
CA ALA A 67 -18.61 -11.70 2.74
C ALA A 67 -17.23 -11.79 3.39
N THR A 68 -17.17 -11.65 4.73
CA THR A 68 -15.90 -11.68 5.48
C THR A 68 -15.54 -13.11 5.82
N ILE A 69 -14.29 -13.49 5.55
CA ILE A 69 -13.67 -14.76 5.87
C ILE A 69 -12.53 -14.47 6.85
N GLU A 70 -12.53 -15.09 8.02
CA GLU A 70 -11.49 -14.90 9.04
C GLU A 70 -10.46 -16.05 8.95
N TRP A 71 -9.35 -15.79 8.25
CA TRP A 71 -8.23 -16.71 8.07
C TRP A 71 -6.94 -16.09 8.59
N TYR A 72 -6.53 -16.51 9.76
CA TYR A 72 -5.41 -15.92 10.48
C TYR A 72 -4.06 -16.56 10.12
N VAL A 73 -4.05 -17.86 9.80
CA VAL A 73 -2.86 -18.68 9.48
C VAL A 73 -3.21 -19.76 8.47
N ASP A 74 -2.18 -20.41 7.91
CA ASP A 74 -2.23 -21.55 6.98
C ASP A 74 -3.16 -21.30 5.79
N LEU A 75 -2.94 -20.17 5.13
CA LEU A 75 -3.74 -19.78 3.96
C LEU A 75 -3.89 -20.91 2.92
N PRO A 76 -2.83 -21.68 2.56
CA PRO A 76 -2.96 -22.82 1.65
C PRO A 76 -3.92 -23.92 2.17
N GLY A 77 -3.82 -24.26 3.44
CA GLY A 77 -4.69 -25.24 4.09
C GLY A 77 -6.14 -24.77 4.13
N ARG A 78 -6.37 -23.50 4.50
CA ARG A 78 -7.71 -22.90 4.52
C ARG A 78 -8.38 -22.87 3.15
N ILE A 79 -7.62 -22.51 2.10
CA ILE A 79 -8.13 -22.52 0.72
C ILE A 79 -8.47 -23.92 0.23
N SER A 80 -7.78 -24.95 0.74
CA SER A 80 -7.97 -26.34 0.32
C SER A 80 -8.96 -27.10 1.20
N ALA A 81 -9.43 -26.51 2.29
CA ALA A 81 -10.33 -27.16 3.23
C ALA A 81 -11.71 -27.44 2.59
N PRO A 82 -12.39 -28.53 2.97
CA PRO A 82 -13.71 -28.87 2.42
C PRO A 82 -14.80 -27.83 2.68
N ASP A 83 -14.64 -27.04 3.75
CA ASP A 83 -15.55 -25.95 4.15
C ASP A 83 -15.09 -24.57 3.60
N SER A 84 -14.06 -24.55 2.76
CA SER A 84 -13.62 -23.33 2.07
C SER A 84 -14.74 -22.80 1.16
N PRO A 85 -15.02 -21.49 1.17
CA PRO A 85 -15.98 -20.92 0.23
C PRO A 85 -15.51 -21.10 -1.21
N ASP A 86 -16.46 -21.12 -2.15
CA ASP A 86 -16.10 -21.17 -3.57
C ASP A 86 -15.45 -19.85 -4.01
N LEU A 87 -14.14 -19.91 -4.22
CA LEU A 87 -13.33 -18.77 -4.66
C LEU A 87 -13.27 -18.64 -6.19
N LYS A 88 -13.85 -19.62 -6.93
CA LYS A 88 -13.76 -19.62 -8.39
C LYS A 88 -14.52 -18.41 -8.98
N GLY A 89 -13.79 -17.62 -9.76
CA GLY A 89 -14.37 -16.44 -10.41
C GLY A 89 -14.73 -15.28 -9.48
N SER A 90 -14.45 -15.39 -8.17
CA SER A 90 -14.75 -14.36 -7.16
C SER A 90 -13.83 -13.13 -7.26
N CYS A 91 -14.21 -12.06 -6.58
CA CYS A 91 -13.35 -10.93 -6.26
C CYS A 91 -12.92 -11.05 -4.79
N VAL A 92 -11.62 -11.00 -4.53
CA VAL A 92 -11.05 -11.17 -3.19
C VAL A 92 -10.16 -10.01 -2.80
N LEU A 93 -10.35 -9.49 -1.59
CA LEU A 93 -9.45 -8.57 -0.92
C LEU A 93 -8.81 -9.29 0.27
N LEU A 94 -7.48 -9.42 0.26
CA LEU A 94 -6.69 -9.95 1.38
C LEU A 94 -6.03 -8.80 2.13
N GLU A 95 -6.33 -8.62 3.42
CA GLU A 95 -5.80 -7.54 4.24
C GLU A 95 -5.45 -8.05 5.65
N CYS A 96 -4.10 -8.10 5.99
CA CYS A 96 -2.95 -7.69 5.16
C CYS A 96 -1.77 -8.64 5.35
N ILE A 97 -0.89 -8.69 4.36
CA ILE A 97 0.30 -9.58 4.37
C ILE A 97 1.18 -9.36 5.61
N SER A 98 1.30 -8.12 6.12
CA SER A 98 2.09 -7.85 7.32
C SER A 98 1.55 -8.55 8.56
N ASN A 99 0.22 -8.56 8.77
CA ASN A 99 -0.38 -9.32 9.86
C ASN A 99 -0.25 -10.83 9.62
N LEU A 100 -0.53 -11.28 8.40
CA LEU A 100 -0.41 -12.69 8.05
C LEU A 100 1.02 -13.21 8.27
N THR A 101 2.06 -12.40 7.94
CA THR A 101 3.45 -12.75 8.20
C THR A 101 3.72 -12.92 9.70
N ALA A 102 3.25 -11.98 10.53
CA ALA A 102 3.39 -12.08 11.97
C ALA A 102 2.65 -13.32 12.54
N ASN A 103 1.44 -13.58 12.05
CA ASN A 103 0.67 -14.73 12.48
C ASN A 103 1.35 -16.06 12.11
N GLU A 104 1.87 -16.19 10.89
CA GLU A 104 2.58 -17.39 10.45
C GLU A 104 3.89 -17.63 11.22
N MET A 105 4.51 -16.56 11.73
CA MET A 105 5.72 -16.65 12.56
C MET A 105 5.40 -16.98 14.02
N TYR A 106 4.34 -16.40 14.59
CA TYR A 106 4.20 -16.37 16.05
C TYR A 106 2.95 -17.10 16.59
N GLU A 107 1.89 -17.29 15.77
CA GLU A 107 0.71 -17.98 16.23
C GLU A 107 0.92 -19.50 16.34
N PRO A 108 0.26 -20.18 17.29
CA PRO A 108 0.42 -21.63 17.48
C PRO A 108 0.12 -22.48 16.25
N GLY A 109 -0.80 -22.01 15.39
CA GLY A 109 -1.15 -22.68 14.12
C GLY A 109 -0.35 -22.17 12.92
N GLY A 110 0.57 -21.23 13.13
CA GLY A 110 1.36 -20.62 12.08
C GLY A 110 2.42 -21.56 11.50
N ALA A 111 2.99 -21.18 10.37
CA ALA A 111 3.94 -21.98 9.62
C ALA A 111 5.16 -22.38 10.45
N GLU A 112 5.80 -21.43 11.15
CA GLU A 112 6.97 -21.71 11.98
C GLU A 112 6.67 -22.71 13.10
N ASN A 113 5.54 -22.54 13.80
CA ASN A 113 5.15 -23.42 14.89
C ASN A 113 4.69 -24.82 14.41
N THR A 114 4.40 -24.96 13.12
CA THR A 114 4.03 -26.24 12.48
C THR A 114 5.18 -26.84 11.65
N GLY A 115 6.38 -26.28 11.72
CA GLY A 115 7.58 -26.77 11.00
C GLY A 115 7.55 -26.47 9.50
N LYS A 116 6.76 -25.50 9.06
CA LYS A 116 6.70 -25.01 7.68
C LYS A 116 7.48 -23.69 7.54
N ASP A 117 7.87 -23.37 6.33
CA ASP A 117 8.52 -22.11 5.98
C ASP A 117 7.46 -21.01 5.80
N THR A 118 7.51 -19.95 6.61
CA THR A 118 6.56 -18.83 6.59
C THR A 118 6.47 -18.18 5.21
N VAL A 119 7.62 -17.92 4.58
CA VAL A 119 7.67 -17.23 3.27
C VAL A 119 7.00 -18.09 2.20
N LYS A 120 7.34 -19.38 2.14
CA LYS A 120 6.74 -20.30 1.16
C LYS A 120 5.26 -20.51 1.40
N CYS A 121 4.82 -20.60 2.65
CA CYS A 121 3.42 -20.76 3.02
C CYS A 121 2.58 -19.60 2.48
N ILE A 122 2.98 -18.37 2.76
CA ILE A 122 2.24 -17.17 2.33
C ILE A 122 2.25 -17.03 0.80
N ILE A 123 3.42 -17.15 0.15
CA ILE A 123 3.53 -17.04 -1.31
C ILE A 123 2.63 -18.09 -1.98
N ARG A 124 2.66 -19.34 -1.50
CA ARG A 124 1.82 -20.41 -2.02
C ARG A 124 0.32 -20.11 -1.85
N GLY A 125 -0.09 -19.60 -0.69
CA GLY A 125 -1.48 -19.23 -0.43
C GLY A 125 -1.97 -18.12 -1.36
N VAL A 126 -1.18 -17.08 -1.54
CA VAL A 126 -1.53 -15.98 -2.46
C VAL A 126 -1.56 -16.45 -3.91
N GLN A 127 -0.65 -17.33 -4.31
CA GLN A 127 -0.66 -17.93 -5.63
C GLN A 127 -1.95 -18.73 -5.87
N MET A 128 -2.39 -19.55 -4.89
CA MET A 128 -3.64 -20.32 -4.98
C MET A 128 -4.87 -19.39 -5.09
N LEU A 129 -4.89 -18.26 -4.37
CA LEU A 129 -5.93 -17.24 -4.51
C LEU A 129 -5.93 -16.66 -5.92
N LYS A 130 -4.75 -16.24 -6.43
CA LYS A 130 -4.61 -15.68 -7.79
C LYS A 130 -5.13 -16.65 -8.87
N GLU A 131 -4.86 -17.94 -8.73
CA GLU A 131 -5.29 -18.97 -9.68
C GLU A 131 -6.81 -19.20 -9.69
N ARG A 132 -7.50 -18.99 -8.54
CA ARG A 132 -8.94 -19.25 -8.38
C ARG A 132 -9.82 -18.02 -8.63
N CYS A 133 -9.37 -16.85 -8.20
CA CYS A 133 -10.14 -15.61 -8.25
C CYS A 133 -10.13 -14.97 -9.64
N ALA A 134 -11.21 -14.30 -10.02
CA ALA A 134 -11.21 -13.41 -11.19
C ALA A 134 -10.34 -12.17 -10.92
N HIS A 135 -10.52 -11.58 -9.74
CA HIS A 135 -9.72 -10.44 -9.28
C HIS A 135 -9.27 -10.65 -7.84
N LEU A 136 -7.98 -10.39 -7.58
CA LEU A 136 -7.36 -10.45 -6.27
C LEU A 136 -6.68 -9.10 -5.98
N VAL A 137 -7.04 -8.46 -4.88
CA VAL A 137 -6.30 -7.32 -4.32
C VAL A 137 -5.66 -7.76 -3.01
N VAL A 138 -4.36 -7.55 -2.90
CA VAL A 138 -3.57 -7.91 -1.72
C VAL A 138 -3.00 -6.64 -1.12
N VAL A 139 -3.19 -6.43 0.18
CA VAL A 139 -2.65 -5.28 0.91
C VAL A 139 -1.43 -5.68 1.72
N THR A 140 -0.38 -4.87 1.66
CA THR A 140 0.80 -4.99 2.53
C THR A 140 1.16 -3.65 3.15
N ASN A 141 1.81 -3.66 4.33
CA ASN A 141 2.31 -2.45 4.97
C ASN A 141 3.78 -2.23 4.63
N ASP A 142 4.14 -0.98 4.40
CA ASP A 142 5.54 -0.56 4.40
C ASP A 142 5.98 -0.27 5.85
N VAL A 143 6.64 -1.25 6.45
CA VAL A 143 7.18 -1.19 7.82
C VAL A 143 8.67 -0.89 7.85
N PHE A 144 9.28 -0.69 6.68
CA PHE A 144 10.74 -0.55 6.53
C PHE A 144 11.25 0.88 6.75
N ARG A 145 10.35 1.83 7.01
CA ARG A 145 10.69 3.27 7.13
C ARG A 145 11.07 3.70 8.53
N GLU A 146 10.99 2.82 9.51
CA GLU A 146 11.34 3.12 10.89
C GLU A 146 12.86 3.06 11.10
N SER A 147 13.41 4.11 11.72
CA SER A 147 14.85 4.30 11.94
C SER A 147 15.33 3.84 13.34
N VAL A 148 14.49 3.14 14.10
CA VAL A 148 14.88 2.58 15.40
C VAL A 148 15.59 1.24 15.19
N PRO A 149 16.68 0.93 15.92
CA PRO A 149 17.31 -0.38 15.85
C PRO A 149 16.30 -1.49 16.14
N ASP A 150 16.21 -2.46 15.24
CA ASP A 150 15.30 -3.59 15.37
C ASP A 150 15.84 -4.61 16.38
N SER A 151 14.95 -5.29 17.13
CA SER A 151 15.28 -6.54 17.81
C SER A 151 15.55 -7.65 16.77
N GLU A 152 16.16 -8.75 17.20
CA GLU A 152 16.36 -9.92 16.32
C GLU A 152 15.05 -10.44 15.74
N GLU A 153 13.98 -10.46 16.54
CA GLU A 153 12.63 -10.85 16.12
C GLU A 153 12.07 -9.90 15.07
N MET A 154 12.23 -8.57 15.28
CA MET A 154 11.77 -7.56 14.33
C MET A 154 12.56 -7.63 13.02
N THR A 155 13.86 -7.91 13.10
CA THR A 155 14.71 -8.11 11.92
C THR A 155 14.22 -9.32 11.13
N ALA A 156 14.01 -10.47 11.78
CA ALA A 156 13.49 -11.68 11.14
C ALA A 156 12.11 -11.45 10.49
N TYR A 157 11.22 -10.74 11.19
CA TYR A 157 9.91 -10.37 10.65
C TYR A 157 10.04 -9.49 9.40
N LYS A 158 10.88 -8.44 9.43
CA LYS A 158 11.10 -7.55 8.29
C LYS A 158 11.73 -8.28 7.11
N ASP A 159 12.68 -9.19 7.35
CA ASP A 159 13.31 -10.00 6.30
C ASP A 159 12.30 -10.91 5.60
N ASN A 160 11.48 -11.61 6.38
CA ASN A 160 10.40 -12.43 5.83
C ASN A 160 9.39 -11.60 5.04
N LEU A 161 8.88 -10.52 5.62
CA LEU A 161 7.91 -9.63 4.97
C LEU A 161 8.49 -9.00 3.69
N GLY A 162 9.77 -8.59 3.71
CA GLY A 162 10.47 -8.05 2.54
C GLY A 162 10.59 -9.06 1.41
N THR A 163 10.95 -10.31 1.76
CA THR A 163 11.04 -11.42 0.80
C THR A 163 9.68 -11.75 0.20
N ILE A 164 8.64 -11.86 1.02
CA ILE A 164 7.26 -12.08 0.59
C ILE A 164 6.80 -10.94 -0.32
N SER A 165 6.96 -9.68 0.11
CA SER A 165 6.50 -8.51 -0.64
C SER A 165 7.14 -8.42 -2.02
N ARG A 166 8.44 -8.77 -2.15
CA ARG A 166 9.15 -8.84 -3.43
C ARG A 166 8.54 -9.91 -4.33
N ALA A 167 8.35 -11.12 -3.83
CA ALA A 167 7.75 -12.21 -4.61
C ALA A 167 6.31 -11.88 -5.05
N LEU A 168 5.52 -11.25 -4.17
CA LEU A 168 4.17 -10.82 -4.52
C LEU A 168 4.16 -9.69 -5.56
N ALA A 169 5.11 -8.75 -5.49
CA ALA A 169 5.25 -7.69 -6.48
C ALA A 169 5.64 -8.24 -7.87
N GLU A 170 6.50 -9.28 -7.91
CA GLU A 170 6.82 -9.99 -9.16
C GLU A 170 5.59 -10.70 -9.73
N MET A 171 4.81 -11.36 -8.88
CA MET A 171 3.58 -12.10 -9.24
C MET A 171 2.43 -11.19 -9.64
N ALA A 172 2.35 -9.99 -9.09
CA ALA A 172 1.24 -9.06 -9.32
C ALA A 172 1.24 -8.51 -10.75
N ASP A 173 0.05 -8.36 -11.35
CA ASP A 173 -0.15 -7.70 -12.64
C ASP A 173 -0.04 -6.17 -12.49
N ARG A 174 -0.36 -5.65 -11.29
CA ARG A 174 -0.23 -4.25 -10.93
C ARG A 174 0.31 -4.10 -9.51
N VAL A 175 1.18 -3.11 -9.30
CA VAL A 175 1.66 -2.71 -7.98
C VAL A 175 1.38 -1.22 -7.81
N THR A 176 0.68 -0.87 -6.73
CA THR A 176 0.30 0.51 -6.40
C THR A 176 0.77 0.84 -4.99
N GLU A 177 1.54 1.92 -4.84
CA GLU A 177 1.83 2.52 -3.53
C GLU A 177 0.81 3.62 -3.25
N VAL A 178 0.23 3.63 -2.05
CA VAL A 178 -0.67 4.72 -1.63
C VAL A 178 0.05 5.62 -0.65
N VAL A 179 0.23 6.88 -1.04
CA VAL A 179 0.93 7.90 -0.27
C VAL A 179 -0.04 9.04 0.01
N PHE A 180 -0.38 9.25 1.29
CA PHE A 180 -1.32 10.30 1.72
C PHE A 180 -2.66 10.30 0.94
N GLY A 181 -3.21 9.13 0.67
CA GLY A 181 -4.45 8.95 -0.08
C GLY A 181 -4.28 8.97 -1.61
N VAL A 182 -3.09 9.30 -2.12
CA VAL A 182 -2.80 9.34 -3.56
C VAL A 182 -2.21 8.01 -4.01
N PRO A 183 -2.86 7.28 -4.94
CA PRO A 183 -2.29 6.06 -5.50
C PRO A 183 -1.22 6.38 -6.54
N VAL A 184 -0.04 5.77 -6.37
CA VAL A 184 1.10 5.84 -7.29
C VAL A 184 1.29 4.47 -7.92
N CYS A 185 1.12 4.35 -9.23
CA CYS A 185 1.36 3.10 -9.94
C CYS A 185 2.86 2.86 -10.10
N ILE A 186 3.36 1.76 -9.51
CA ILE A 186 4.77 1.35 -9.58
C ILE A 186 4.99 0.34 -10.71
N LYS A 187 4.02 -0.57 -10.92
CA LYS A 187 4.04 -1.59 -11.96
C LYS A 187 2.64 -1.72 -12.56
N ALA A 188 2.54 -1.78 -13.87
CA ALA A 188 1.37 -2.24 -14.59
C ALA A 188 1.80 -3.12 -15.76
N VAL A 189 1.13 -4.27 -15.93
CA VAL A 189 1.24 -5.04 -17.16
C VAL A 189 0.40 -4.30 -18.21
N SER A 190 1.01 -3.89 -19.32
CA SER A 190 0.28 -3.28 -20.43
C SER A 190 -0.67 -4.34 -21.02
N ASP A 191 -1.97 -4.07 -21.00
CA ASP A 191 -2.94 -4.82 -21.79
C ASP A 191 -2.62 -4.61 -23.28
N THR A 192 -1.81 -5.51 -23.86
CA THR A 192 -1.52 -5.53 -25.30
C THR A 192 -2.67 -6.18 -26.05
N ALA A 193 -3.86 -5.56 -26.03
CA ALA A 193 -4.98 -5.93 -26.88
C ALA A 193 -5.74 -4.72 -27.47
N SER A 194 -5.30 -3.49 -27.25
CA SER A 194 -5.71 -2.33 -28.05
C SER A 194 -4.52 -1.38 -28.15
N GLY A 195 -4.06 -1.17 -29.39
CA GLY A 195 -2.84 -0.47 -29.70
C GLY A 195 -2.78 0.98 -29.24
N THR A 196 -2.33 1.19 -28.05
CA THR A 196 -1.67 2.43 -27.63
C THR A 196 -0.58 2.01 -26.66
N ARG A 197 0.65 1.99 -27.17
CA ARG A 197 1.86 1.83 -26.36
C ARG A 197 2.02 3.06 -25.49
N ASP A 198 1.43 3.06 -24.29
CA ASP A 198 1.96 3.85 -23.19
C ASP A 198 3.14 3.08 -22.60
N ARG A 199 4.29 3.26 -23.23
CA ARG A 199 5.58 2.99 -22.62
C ARG A 199 5.66 3.91 -21.39
N MET A 200 5.44 3.37 -20.18
CA MET A 200 6.10 3.95 -19.01
C MET A 200 7.61 3.76 -19.23
N LYS A 201 8.21 4.71 -19.94
CA LYS A 201 9.64 4.98 -19.81
C LYS A 201 9.85 5.26 -18.33
N GLY A 202 10.81 4.54 -17.71
CA GLY A 202 11.45 5.06 -16.52
C GLY A 202 11.71 6.54 -16.76
N ILE A 203 11.60 7.35 -15.72
CA ILE A 203 11.68 8.80 -15.81
C ILE A 203 13.08 9.18 -16.35
N ASP A 204 13.27 9.03 -17.65
CA ASP A 204 14.20 9.80 -18.43
C ASP A 204 13.42 11.05 -18.83
N ALA A 205 13.79 12.15 -18.21
CA ALA A 205 13.33 13.49 -18.60
C ALA A 205 13.68 13.70 -20.08
N GLN A 206 12.76 13.40 -20.98
CA GLN A 206 12.76 13.98 -22.30
C GLN A 206 11.92 15.25 -22.23
N GLU A 207 12.62 16.37 -22.27
CA GLU A 207 12.06 17.67 -22.56
C GLU A 207 11.33 17.60 -23.89
N ASP A 208 10.01 17.53 -23.87
CA ASP A 208 9.20 17.94 -24.99
C ASP A 208 9.10 19.46 -24.95
N GLY A 209 9.74 20.08 -25.92
CA GLY A 209 9.84 21.53 -26.04
C GLY A 209 8.53 22.20 -26.48
N SER A 210 7.46 22.03 -25.72
CA SER A 210 6.29 22.87 -25.80
C SER A 210 6.25 23.76 -24.55
N GLU A 211 6.55 25.04 -24.71
CA GLU A 211 6.38 26.09 -23.74
C GLU A 211 4.93 26.20 -23.26
N GLU A 212 4.51 25.39 -22.28
CA GLU A 212 3.34 25.70 -21.46
C GLU A 212 3.77 26.63 -20.32
N LYS A 213 3.79 27.91 -20.61
CA LYS A 213 3.82 28.97 -19.61
C LYS A 213 2.56 28.84 -18.72
N GLY A 214 2.76 28.52 -17.42
CA GLY A 214 1.82 28.94 -16.39
C GLY A 214 1.05 27.89 -15.61
N ARG A 215 1.65 26.73 -15.28
CA ARG A 215 1.20 25.94 -14.12
C ARG A 215 2.42 25.48 -13.31
N HIS A 216 2.78 26.24 -12.29
CA HIS A 216 3.72 25.80 -11.27
C HIS A 216 3.06 24.69 -10.44
N GLY A 217 3.06 23.46 -10.95
CA GLY A 217 2.58 22.31 -10.22
C GLY A 217 3.56 21.93 -9.11
N MET A 218 3.06 21.77 -7.88
CA MET A 218 3.83 21.21 -6.78
C MET A 218 4.27 19.78 -7.14
N LYS A 219 5.57 19.46 -6.97
CA LYS A 219 6.13 18.12 -7.16
C LYS A 219 6.49 17.52 -5.81
N PHE A 220 6.05 16.30 -5.56
CA PHE A 220 6.28 15.59 -4.31
C PHE A 220 7.15 14.36 -4.56
N ILE A 221 8.35 14.35 -3.92
CA ILE A 221 9.31 13.25 -4.01
C ILE A 221 9.32 12.51 -2.68
N THR A 222 8.92 11.25 -2.69
CA THR A 222 8.84 10.40 -1.51
C THR A 222 9.63 9.10 -1.70
N GLY A 223 9.93 8.43 -0.60
CA GLY A 223 10.65 7.16 -0.60
C GLY A 223 11.11 6.81 0.80
N GLY A 224 11.61 5.59 1.01
CA GLY A 224 12.18 5.13 2.27
C GLY A 224 13.43 5.94 2.69
N ALA A 225 13.83 5.79 3.95
CA ALA A 225 15.09 6.36 4.44
C ALA A 225 16.27 5.84 3.59
N TYR A 226 17.29 6.68 3.41
CA TYR A 226 18.53 6.36 2.68
C TYR A 226 18.39 5.92 1.21
N GLN A 227 17.28 6.21 0.56
CA GLN A 227 17.06 5.88 -0.87
C GLN A 227 17.58 6.94 -1.84
N GLY A 228 18.37 7.92 -1.38
CA GLY A 228 18.97 8.95 -2.24
C GLY A 228 17.98 9.96 -2.84
N LYS A 229 16.75 10.04 -2.31
CA LYS A 229 15.70 10.92 -2.86
C LYS A 229 16.07 12.40 -2.87
N LEU A 230 16.82 12.87 -1.85
CA LEU A 230 17.29 14.26 -1.80
C LEU A 230 18.33 14.55 -2.89
N GLU A 231 19.29 13.64 -3.08
CA GLU A 231 20.29 13.77 -4.15
C GLU A 231 19.63 13.73 -5.53
N TYR A 232 18.64 12.85 -5.71
CA TYR A 232 17.86 12.79 -6.94
C TYR A 232 17.09 14.10 -7.18
N ALA A 233 16.42 14.63 -6.15
CA ALA A 233 15.68 15.87 -6.24
C ALA A 233 16.59 17.07 -6.55
N LYS A 234 17.77 17.15 -5.92
CA LYS A 234 18.77 18.20 -6.23
C LYS A 234 19.34 18.11 -7.64
N LYS A 235 19.46 16.90 -8.20
CA LYS A 235 19.83 16.72 -9.62
C LYS A 235 18.77 17.21 -10.59
N LEU A 236 17.48 17.02 -10.24
CA LEU A 236 16.36 17.48 -11.07
C LEU A 236 16.16 19.01 -10.99
N TYR A 237 16.50 19.61 -9.84
CA TYR A 237 16.29 21.04 -9.55
C TYR A 237 17.56 21.64 -8.96
N PRO A 238 18.65 21.78 -9.76
CA PRO A 238 19.97 22.19 -9.26
C PRO A 238 20.00 23.62 -8.74
N ASP A 239 19.21 24.52 -9.34
CA ASP A 239 19.19 25.94 -9.01
C ASP A 239 18.11 26.33 -7.99
N THR A 240 17.49 25.33 -7.34
CA THR A 240 16.41 25.57 -6.38
C THR A 240 16.95 25.80 -4.98
N GLU A 241 16.47 26.84 -4.31
CA GLU A 241 16.75 27.09 -2.89
C GLU A 241 15.93 26.12 -2.01
N TRP A 242 16.63 25.41 -1.12
CA TRP A 242 16.06 24.35 -0.28
C TRP A 242 15.94 24.80 1.17
N ALA A 243 14.75 24.69 1.75
CA ALA A 243 14.54 24.79 3.19
C ALA A 243 14.57 23.41 3.85
N ASP A 244 15.10 23.33 5.09
CA ASP A 244 15.02 22.13 5.91
C ASP A 244 13.79 22.18 6.81
N GLY A 245 12.81 21.33 6.54
CA GLY A 245 11.59 21.20 7.33
C GLY A 245 11.82 20.83 8.81
N ALA A 246 13.01 20.31 9.17
CA ALA A 246 13.35 20.07 10.56
C ALA A 246 13.50 21.36 11.38
N GLY A 247 13.95 22.46 10.77
CA GLY A 247 14.27 23.73 11.43
C GLY A 247 13.55 24.96 10.91
N CYS A 248 13.10 24.98 9.65
CA CYS A 248 12.56 26.18 9.02
C CYS A 248 11.27 26.70 9.67
N SER A 249 11.05 28.00 9.55
CA SER A 249 9.79 28.69 9.88
C SER A 249 8.74 28.49 8.76
N LEU A 250 7.47 28.82 9.05
CA LEU A 250 6.42 28.81 8.01
C LEU A 250 6.76 29.78 6.88
N GLN A 251 7.29 30.95 7.20
CA GLN A 251 7.64 31.96 6.20
C GLN A 251 8.75 31.46 5.26
N GLU A 252 9.79 30.82 5.77
CA GLU A 252 10.84 30.18 4.97
C GLU A 252 10.30 29.05 4.13
N LEU A 253 9.44 28.20 4.69
CA LEU A 253 8.78 27.10 3.97
C LEU A 253 7.95 27.62 2.80
N LEU A 254 7.22 28.72 3.00
CA LEU A 254 6.40 29.32 1.97
C LEU A 254 7.21 30.12 0.93
N SER A 255 8.41 30.57 1.23
CA SER A 255 9.24 31.38 0.32
C SER A 255 10.29 30.58 -0.46
N CYS A 256 10.64 29.37 0.00
CA CYS A 256 11.63 28.53 -0.68
C CYS A 256 11.06 27.86 -1.93
N GLY A 257 11.96 27.45 -2.83
CA GLY A 257 11.60 26.70 -4.04
C GLY A 257 11.38 25.22 -3.78
N ALA A 258 11.97 24.66 -2.72
CA ALA A 258 11.81 23.27 -2.33
C ALA A 258 12.04 23.06 -0.82
N VAL A 259 11.46 22.01 -0.28
CA VAL A 259 11.58 21.63 1.14
C VAL A 259 12.04 20.18 1.26
N ASP A 260 13.12 19.95 2.01
CA ASP A 260 13.47 18.63 2.50
C ASP A 260 12.88 18.42 3.91
N HIS A 261 12.75 17.17 4.32
CA HIS A 261 12.18 16.80 5.64
C HIS A 261 10.81 17.44 5.95
N PHE A 262 9.97 17.67 4.96
CA PHE A 262 8.64 18.29 5.14
C PHE A 262 7.81 17.61 6.23
N HIS A 263 7.93 16.27 6.40
CA HIS A 263 7.27 15.53 7.45
C HIS A 263 7.67 15.97 8.88
N LEU A 264 8.91 16.46 9.08
CA LEU A 264 9.36 17.00 10.37
C LEU A 264 8.74 18.38 10.63
N PHE A 265 8.56 19.19 9.57
CA PHE A 265 7.81 20.44 9.68
C PHE A 265 6.36 20.17 10.12
N VAL A 266 5.67 19.27 9.45
CA VAL A 266 4.29 18.88 9.81
C VAL A 266 4.21 18.37 11.24
N ARG A 267 5.16 17.55 11.67
CA ARG A 267 5.24 17.06 13.07
C ARG A 267 5.35 18.21 14.07
N ARG A 268 6.25 19.19 13.84
CA ARG A 268 6.40 20.36 14.72
C ARG A 268 5.13 21.23 14.72
N TRP A 269 4.49 21.38 13.55
CA TRP A 269 3.23 22.10 13.40
C TRP A 269 2.11 21.49 14.27
N LEU A 270 1.94 20.19 14.22
CA LEU A 270 0.97 19.45 15.03
C LEU A 270 1.31 19.49 16.53
N GLN A 271 2.59 19.39 16.88
CA GLN A 271 3.05 19.50 18.28
C GLN A 271 2.81 20.90 18.87
N ALA A 272 2.77 21.94 18.03
CA ALA A 272 2.39 23.30 18.42
C ALA A 272 0.86 23.49 18.56
N GLY A 273 0.06 22.42 18.49
CA GLY A 273 -1.40 22.46 18.64
C GLY A 273 -2.16 22.96 17.40
N LYS A 274 -1.49 23.07 16.27
CA LYS A 274 -2.11 23.50 15.00
C LYS A 274 -2.64 22.31 14.21
N THR A 275 -3.57 22.56 13.30
CA THR A 275 -4.23 21.51 12.51
C THR A 275 -3.61 21.35 11.12
N PRO A 276 -3.78 20.18 10.47
CA PRO A 276 -3.39 19.99 9.07
C PRO A 276 -4.13 20.91 8.11
N GLN A 277 -5.39 21.25 8.43
CA GLN A 277 -6.23 22.13 7.61
C GLN A 277 -5.68 23.56 7.59
N GLU A 278 -5.22 24.08 8.73
CA GLU A 278 -4.54 25.38 8.79
C GLU A 278 -3.29 25.41 7.94
N LEU A 279 -2.44 24.35 8.01
CA LEU A 279 -1.24 24.27 7.17
C LEU A 279 -1.59 24.22 5.67
N THR A 280 -2.63 23.45 5.32
CA THR A 280 -3.09 23.34 3.93
C THR A 280 -3.58 24.69 3.41
N GLY A 281 -4.32 25.45 4.23
CA GLY A 281 -4.75 26.81 3.89
C GLY A 281 -3.55 27.72 3.59
N GLU A 282 -2.57 27.78 4.49
CA GLU A 282 -1.37 28.59 4.33
C GLU A 282 -0.56 28.26 3.06
N ILE A 283 -0.57 26.99 2.64
CA ILE A 283 0.13 26.54 1.43
C ILE A 283 -0.67 26.84 0.16
N LEU A 284 -2.00 26.72 0.19
CA LEU A 284 -2.87 26.90 -0.98
C LEU A 284 -3.20 28.37 -1.27
N ASP A 285 -3.13 29.25 -0.27
CA ASP A 285 -3.38 30.69 -0.40
C ASP A 285 -2.21 31.45 -1.08
N LYS A 286 -1.15 30.73 -1.50
CA LYS A 286 -0.01 31.22 -2.27
C LYS A 286 -0.07 30.79 -3.73
#